data_99cffc120fde38472969e13c732f1159
#
_entry.id   99cffc120fde38472969e13c732f1159
#
_cell.length_a   1.000
_cell.length_b   1.000
_cell.length_c   1.000
_cell.angle_alpha   90.00
_cell.angle_beta   90.00
_cell.angle_gamma   90.00
#
_symmetry.space_group_name_H-M   'P 1'
#
loop_
_entity.id
_entity.type
_entity.pdbx_description
1 polymer ?
#
loop_
_entity_poly.entity_id
_entity_poly.type
_entity_poly.pdbx_seq_one_letter_code
_entity_poly.pdbx_strand_id
1 'polypeptide(L)'
;MLHAKIIDLSKEKIKTESAEEFISSSKFGASIVFYGTVRENNENKKVNGITYDSHDQLVIKSFEEIYNEADKKLNIKDKSVFIEHVKGYVGLGEISIIIAVACPHRSEAYDLSRFIIEEIKKRSPIWKKEHYKNKESEWLKGNPIQPN
;
A
#
# COMPACT_ATOMS: atom_id res chain seq x y z
N MET A 1 15.95 3.55 -5.22
CA MET A 1 15.96 2.35 -4.33
C MET A 1 14.53 1.93 -4.02
N LEU A 2 14.30 0.64 -3.97
CA LEU A 2 12.97 0.09 -3.66
C LEU A 2 13.05 -0.90 -2.50
N HIS A 3 12.15 -0.72 -1.53
CA HIS A 3 11.83 -1.74 -0.52
C HIS A 3 10.38 -2.17 -0.76
N ALA A 4 10.15 -3.45 -0.99
CA ALA A 4 8.82 -4.01 -1.23
C ALA A 4 8.65 -5.29 -0.42
N LYS A 5 7.62 -5.33 0.43
CA LYS A 5 7.43 -6.47 1.33
C LYS A 5 5.95 -6.66 1.70
N ILE A 6 5.55 -7.91 1.86
CA ILE A 6 4.29 -8.28 2.52
C ILE A 6 4.59 -8.56 3.99
N ILE A 7 3.87 -7.92 4.87
CA ILE A 7 3.99 -8.11 6.32
C ILE A 7 2.93 -9.11 6.76
N ASP A 8 3.36 -10.30 7.11
CA ASP A 8 2.46 -11.33 7.66
C ASP A 8 2.24 -11.03 9.15
N LEU A 9 1.04 -10.57 9.49
CA LEU A 9 0.70 -10.15 10.85
C LEU A 9 0.72 -11.28 11.87
N SER A 10 0.78 -12.54 11.43
CA SER A 10 0.99 -13.67 12.34
C SER A 10 2.44 -13.78 12.81
N LYS A 11 3.37 -13.09 12.15
CA LYS A 11 4.81 -13.18 12.41
C LYS A 11 5.44 -11.86 12.84
N GLU A 12 4.92 -10.74 12.36
CA GLU A 12 5.51 -9.42 12.63
C GLU A 12 4.46 -8.33 12.51
N LYS A 13 4.83 -7.13 12.90
CA LYS A 13 3.96 -5.96 12.80
C LYS A 13 4.49 -4.99 11.76
N ILE A 14 3.59 -4.24 11.14
CA ILE A 14 3.98 -3.13 10.26
C ILE A 14 4.45 -1.96 11.14
N LYS A 15 5.57 -1.32 10.75
CA LYS A 15 6.20 -0.26 11.57
C LYS A 15 6.42 0.98 10.72
N THR A 16 5.89 2.10 11.19
CA THR A 16 6.05 3.38 10.49
C THR A 16 7.50 3.85 10.46
N GLU A 17 8.26 3.56 11.51
CA GLU A 17 9.68 3.94 11.61
C GLU A 17 10.51 3.35 10.48
N SER A 18 10.19 2.15 10.04
CA SER A 18 10.91 1.49 8.95
C SER A 18 10.82 2.28 7.65
N ALA A 19 9.65 2.84 7.37
CA ALA A 19 9.43 3.67 6.19
C ALA A 19 10.21 4.98 6.28
N GLU A 20 10.14 5.64 7.42
CA GLU A 20 10.82 6.91 7.65
C GLU A 20 12.35 6.77 7.51
N GLU A 21 12.91 5.72 8.08
CA GLU A 21 14.33 5.43 7.96
C GLU A 21 14.75 5.16 6.51
N PHE A 22 13.95 4.38 5.80
CA PHE A 22 14.29 4.00 4.42
C PHE A 22 14.35 5.19 3.48
N ILE A 23 13.40 6.12 3.59
CA ILE A 23 13.32 7.29 2.69
C ILE A 23 14.18 8.47 3.16
N SER A 24 14.79 8.38 4.35
CA SER A 24 15.62 9.45 4.87
C SER A 24 16.92 9.57 4.08
N SER A 25 17.15 10.74 3.49
CA SER A 25 18.34 11.00 2.69
C SER A 25 18.48 12.50 2.45
N SER A 26 19.71 13.01 2.49
CA SER A 26 20.00 14.40 2.14
C SER A 26 19.93 14.66 0.64
N LYS A 27 19.79 13.60 -0.16
CA LYS A 27 19.70 13.69 -1.63
C LYS A 27 18.37 14.22 -2.11
N PHE A 28 17.30 13.98 -1.36
CA PHE A 28 15.93 14.29 -1.77
C PHE A 28 15.35 15.44 -0.94
N GLY A 29 14.72 16.38 -1.62
CA GLY A 29 14.09 17.53 -0.98
C GLY A 29 12.63 17.33 -0.59
N ALA A 30 11.99 16.22 -1.01
CA ALA A 30 10.58 15.97 -0.73
C ALA A 30 10.31 14.51 -0.41
N SER A 31 9.59 14.27 0.68
CA SER A 31 9.15 12.93 1.09
C SER A 31 7.67 12.96 1.40
N ILE A 32 6.97 11.91 1.01
CA ILE A 32 5.55 11.73 1.31
C ILE A 32 5.36 10.33 1.85
N VAL A 33 4.63 10.21 2.94
CA VAL A 33 4.26 8.91 3.50
C VAL A 33 2.73 8.82 3.46
N PHE A 34 2.26 7.80 2.77
CA PHE A 34 0.84 7.49 2.69
C PHE A 34 0.55 6.27 3.55
N TYR A 35 -0.47 6.38 4.41
CA TYR A 35 -0.99 5.26 5.18
C TYR A 35 -2.40 4.94 4.72
N GLY A 36 -2.64 3.69 4.32
CA GLY A 36 -3.99 3.19 4.15
C GLY A 36 -4.44 2.57 5.45
N THR A 37 -5.57 3.03 5.98
CA THR A 37 -6.10 2.55 7.27
C THR A 37 -7.51 2.00 7.09
N VAL A 38 -7.94 1.18 8.05
CA VAL A 38 -9.27 0.57 8.02
C VAL A 38 -10.30 1.53 8.60
N ARG A 39 -11.29 1.91 7.78
CA ARG A 39 -12.38 2.81 8.17
C ARG A 39 -13.51 2.05 8.82
N GLU A 40 -14.24 2.71 9.72
CA GLU A 40 -15.38 2.10 10.39
C GLU A 40 -16.64 1.96 9.51
N ASN A 41 -16.71 2.72 8.41
CA ASN A 41 -17.87 2.67 7.50
C ASN A 41 -17.44 2.40 6.06
N ASN A 42 -18.17 1.50 5.39
CA ASN A 42 -18.03 1.27 3.96
C ASN A 42 -19.42 1.03 3.37
N GLU A 43 -19.85 1.90 2.44
CA GLU A 43 -21.15 1.81 1.77
C GLU A 43 -22.30 1.62 2.76
N ASN A 44 -22.37 2.47 3.80
CA ASN A 44 -23.40 2.43 4.86
C ASN A 44 -23.35 1.18 5.76
N LYS A 45 -22.30 0.39 5.66
CA LYS A 45 -22.08 -0.77 6.54
C LYS A 45 -21.04 -0.41 7.59
N LYS A 46 -21.26 -0.84 8.83
CA LYS A 46 -20.29 -0.67 9.91
C LYS A 46 -19.33 -1.85 9.92
N VAL A 47 -18.05 -1.54 9.70
CA VAL A 47 -16.96 -2.50 9.61
C VAL A 47 -16.29 -2.61 10.97
N ASN A 48 -15.95 -3.84 11.40
CA ASN A 48 -15.17 -4.09 12.61
C ASN A 48 -13.66 -4.18 12.30
N GLY A 49 -13.35 -4.61 11.10
CA GLY A 49 -11.97 -4.80 10.64
C GLY A 49 -11.97 -5.46 9.27
N ILE A 50 -10.77 -5.66 8.75
CA ILE A 50 -10.58 -6.26 7.44
C ILE A 50 -9.49 -7.32 7.55
N THR A 51 -9.73 -8.50 6.95
CA THR A 51 -8.68 -9.49 6.75
C THR A 51 -8.16 -9.39 5.33
N TYR A 52 -6.85 -9.24 5.20
CA TYR A 52 -6.17 -9.20 3.91
C TYR A 52 -5.49 -10.53 3.62
N ASP A 53 -5.59 -10.97 2.38
CA ASP A 53 -4.84 -12.11 1.85
C ASP A 53 -4.25 -11.73 0.51
N SER A 54 -3.20 -12.43 0.09
CA SER A 54 -2.46 -12.05 -1.10
C SER A 54 -1.69 -13.22 -1.69
N HIS A 55 -1.43 -13.12 -2.99
CA HIS A 55 -0.43 -13.97 -3.64
C HIS A 55 0.91 -13.23 -3.53
N ASP A 56 1.66 -13.52 -2.47
CA ASP A 56 2.81 -12.72 -2.05
C ASP A 56 3.84 -12.47 -3.16
N GLN A 57 4.24 -13.51 -3.88
CA GLN A 57 5.25 -13.38 -4.94
C GLN A 57 4.77 -12.45 -6.07
N LEU A 58 3.51 -12.59 -6.48
CA LEU A 58 2.96 -11.76 -7.54
C LEU A 58 2.75 -10.31 -7.08
N VAL A 59 2.43 -10.12 -5.80
CA VAL A 59 2.32 -8.76 -5.24
C VAL A 59 3.67 -8.07 -5.29
N ILE A 60 4.72 -8.71 -4.80
CA ILE A 60 6.07 -8.14 -4.81
C ILE A 60 6.50 -7.83 -6.24
N LYS A 61 6.24 -8.74 -7.17
CA LYS A 61 6.54 -8.50 -8.58
C LYS A 61 5.79 -7.29 -9.12
N SER A 62 4.51 -7.14 -8.77
CA SER A 62 3.73 -5.98 -9.21
C SER A 62 4.29 -4.68 -8.65
N PHE A 63 4.75 -4.67 -7.39
CA PHE A 63 5.39 -3.49 -6.79
C PHE A 63 6.66 -3.10 -7.54
N GLU A 64 7.48 -4.09 -7.90
CA GLU A 64 8.70 -3.85 -8.67
C GLU A 64 8.39 -3.29 -10.06
N GLU A 65 7.38 -3.84 -10.73
CA GLU A 65 6.94 -3.37 -12.05
C GLU A 65 6.43 -1.93 -11.99
N ILE A 66 5.62 -1.61 -10.98
CA ILE A 66 5.10 -0.25 -10.76
C ILE A 66 6.26 0.73 -10.54
N TYR A 67 7.21 0.35 -9.69
CA TYR A 67 8.39 1.16 -9.44
C TYR A 67 9.17 1.46 -10.73
N ASN A 68 9.40 0.45 -11.55
CA ASN A 68 10.13 0.60 -12.81
C ASN A 68 9.34 1.41 -13.85
N GLU A 69 8.03 1.24 -13.91
CA GLU A 69 7.19 1.97 -14.85
C GLU A 69 7.15 3.47 -14.57
N ALA A 70 7.35 3.88 -13.33
CA ALA A 70 7.40 5.30 -12.97
C ALA A 70 8.50 6.04 -13.72
N ASP A 71 9.61 5.37 -14.03
CA ASP A 71 10.71 5.97 -14.81
C ASP A 71 10.23 6.45 -16.17
N LYS A 72 9.41 5.65 -16.84
CA LYS A 72 8.93 5.94 -18.20
C LYS A 72 7.64 6.77 -18.19
N LYS A 73 6.69 6.40 -17.36
CA LYS A 73 5.37 7.03 -17.37
C LYS A 73 5.35 8.42 -16.75
N LEU A 74 6.16 8.63 -15.71
CA LEU A 74 6.22 9.90 -14.98
C LEU A 74 7.52 10.65 -15.18
N ASN A 75 8.48 10.03 -15.86
CA ASN A 75 9.83 10.58 -16.01
C ASN A 75 10.49 10.86 -14.65
N ILE A 76 10.28 9.98 -13.68
CA ILE A 76 10.82 10.09 -12.33
C ILE A 76 11.81 8.95 -12.12
N LYS A 77 13.10 9.22 -12.36
CA LYS A 77 14.16 8.23 -12.25
C LYS A 77 14.83 8.22 -10.90
N ASP A 78 15.04 9.40 -10.34
CA ASP A 78 15.75 9.55 -9.07
C ASP A 78 14.75 9.55 -7.92
N LYS A 79 14.67 8.41 -7.23
CA LYS A 79 13.64 8.19 -6.22
C LYS A 79 14.01 7.09 -5.25
N SER A 80 13.45 7.16 -4.05
CA SER A 80 13.37 6.05 -3.09
C SER A 80 11.92 5.73 -2.83
N VAL A 81 11.57 4.46 -2.83
CA VAL A 81 10.20 3.99 -2.62
C VAL A 81 10.18 2.83 -1.64
N PHE A 82 9.30 2.95 -0.65
CA PHE A 82 9.05 1.92 0.36
C PHE A 82 7.59 1.53 0.26
N ILE A 83 7.33 0.24 0.06
CA ILE A 83 5.96 -0.29 -0.02
C ILE A 83 5.86 -1.52 0.88
N GLU A 84 4.99 -1.46 1.88
CA GLU A 84 4.64 -2.63 2.69
C GLU A 84 3.13 -2.76 2.77
N HIS A 85 2.62 -3.94 2.52
CA HIS A 85 1.21 -4.27 2.70
C HIS A 85 1.08 -5.43 3.67
N VAL A 86 0.06 -5.41 4.50
CA VAL A 86 -0.15 -6.46 5.49
C VAL A 86 -0.91 -7.64 4.90
N LYS A 87 -0.76 -8.79 5.55
CA LYS A 87 -1.52 -10.01 5.34
C LYS A 87 -2.02 -10.46 6.72
N GLY A 88 -3.33 -10.66 6.86
CA GLY A 88 -3.96 -10.98 8.12
C GLY A 88 -5.00 -9.95 8.52
N TYR A 89 -5.44 -10.02 9.77
CA TYR A 89 -6.52 -9.17 10.29
C TYR A 89 -6.01 -7.79 10.72
N VAL A 90 -6.70 -6.76 10.27
CA VAL A 90 -6.42 -5.35 10.61
C VAL A 90 -7.67 -4.76 11.24
N GLY A 91 -7.53 -4.23 12.46
CA GLY A 91 -8.62 -3.57 13.17
C GLY A 91 -8.86 -2.15 12.70
N LEU A 92 -9.93 -1.55 13.23
CA LEU A 92 -10.29 -0.17 12.89
C LEU A 92 -9.16 0.80 13.21
N GLY A 93 -8.88 1.69 12.27
CA GLY A 93 -7.85 2.71 12.42
C GLY A 93 -6.42 2.22 12.25
N GLU A 94 -6.23 0.90 12.13
CA GLU A 94 -4.90 0.33 11.97
C GLU A 94 -4.46 0.38 10.51
N ILE A 95 -3.14 0.33 10.31
CA ILE A 95 -2.52 0.48 8.99
C ILE A 95 -2.56 -0.85 8.22
N SER A 96 -3.02 -0.79 6.98
CA SER A 96 -2.99 -1.93 6.06
C SER A 96 -1.87 -1.82 5.03
N ILE A 97 -1.51 -0.61 4.65
CA ILE A 97 -0.45 -0.36 3.67
C ILE A 97 0.32 0.90 4.04
N ILE A 98 1.63 0.86 3.80
CA ILE A 98 2.48 2.05 3.84
C ILE A 98 3.11 2.22 2.46
N ILE A 99 2.98 3.41 1.89
CA ILE A 99 3.71 3.82 0.69
C ILE A 99 4.48 5.08 1.06
N ALA A 100 5.80 4.98 1.08
CA ALA A 100 6.65 6.13 1.36
C ALA A 100 7.54 6.40 0.15
N VAL A 101 7.60 7.65 -0.27
CA VAL A 101 8.40 8.05 -1.42
C VAL A 101 9.28 9.25 -1.06
N ALA A 102 10.46 9.29 -1.67
CA ALA A 102 11.34 10.45 -1.60
C ALA A 102 11.84 10.78 -3.01
N CYS A 103 11.75 12.04 -3.36
CA CYS A 103 12.11 12.56 -4.68
C CYS A 103 12.85 13.90 -4.52
N PRO A 104 13.55 14.37 -5.56
CA PRO A 104 14.20 15.68 -5.51
C PRO A 104 13.26 16.83 -5.18
N HIS A 105 12.03 16.83 -5.74
CA HIS A 105 11.05 17.91 -5.57
C HIS A 105 9.66 17.40 -5.24
N ARG A 106 8.84 18.25 -4.62
CA ARG A 106 7.49 17.90 -4.17
C ARG A 106 6.54 17.45 -5.30
N SER A 107 6.64 18.05 -6.47
CA SER A 107 5.78 17.68 -7.60
C SER A 107 5.94 16.20 -7.95
N GLU A 108 7.18 15.76 -8.06
CA GLU A 108 7.51 14.36 -8.33
C GLU A 108 7.02 13.44 -7.21
N ALA A 109 7.22 13.87 -5.96
CA ALA A 109 6.82 13.06 -4.80
C ALA A 109 5.30 12.85 -4.76
N TYR A 110 4.49 13.89 -5.00
CA TYR A 110 3.05 13.74 -5.05
C TYR A 110 2.61 12.86 -6.22
N ASP A 111 3.14 13.09 -7.40
CA ASP A 111 2.79 12.31 -8.60
C ASP A 111 3.14 10.83 -8.42
N LEU A 112 4.33 10.55 -7.89
CA LEU A 112 4.81 9.19 -7.66
C LEU A 112 3.96 8.47 -6.62
N SER A 113 3.68 9.12 -5.50
CA SER A 113 2.86 8.55 -4.43
C SER A 113 1.48 8.17 -4.95
N ARG A 114 0.85 9.06 -5.69
CA ARG A 114 -0.47 8.80 -6.28
C ARG A 114 -0.42 7.69 -7.32
N PHE A 115 0.55 7.71 -8.19
CA PHE A 115 0.72 6.68 -9.21
C PHE A 115 0.83 5.30 -8.59
N ILE A 116 1.66 5.16 -7.56
CA ILE A 116 1.87 3.86 -6.89
C ILE A 116 0.57 3.32 -6.30
N ILE A 117 -0.14 4.10 -5.49
CA ILE A 117 -1.36 3.59 -4.86
C ILE A 117 -2.44 3.25 -5.89
N GLU A 118 -2.61 4.08 -6.91
CA GLU A 118 -3.61 3.81 -7.95
C GLU A 118 -3.28 2.53 -8.71
N GLU A 119 -2.01 2.31 -9.06
CA GLU A 119 -1.59 1.11 -9.78
C GLU A 119 -1.68 -0.15 -8.92
N ILE A 120 -1.35 -0.06 -7.64
CA ILE A 120 -1.51 -1.18 -6.71
C ILE A 120 -2.98 -1.62 -6.66
N LYS A 121 -3.89 -0.66 -6.55
CA LYS A 121 -5.33 -0.96 -6.50
C LYS A 121 -5.86 -1.56 -7.79
N LYS A 122 -5.24 -1.28 -8.91
CA LYS A 122 -5.67 -1.83 -10.20
C LYS A 122 -5.19 -3.26 -10.43
N ARG A 123 -3.99 -3.63 -9.97
CA ARG A 123 -3.36 -4.86 -10.45
C ARG A 123 -2.63 -5.73 -9.43
N SER A 124 -2.40 -5.26 -8.23
CA SER A 124 -1.73 -6.11 -7.24
C SER A 124 -2.70 -7.15 -6.70
N PRO A 125 -2.32 -8.45 -6.68
CA PRO A 125 -3.22 -9.53 -6.26
C PRO A 125 -3.34 -9.60 -4.74
N ILE A 126 -4.12 -8.67 -4.21
CA ILE A 126 -4.45 -8.55 -2.79
C ILE A 126 -5.96 -8.55 -2.65
N TRP A 127 -6.48 -9.42 -1.78
CA TRP A 127 -7.91 -9.54 -1.52
C TRP A 127 -8.22 -9.09 -0.11
N LYS A 128 -9.45 -8.59 0.10
CA LYS A 128 -9.89 -8.18 1.42
C LYS A 128 -11.26 -8.74 1.76
N LYS A 129 -11.42 -9.14 3.00
CA LYS A 129 -12.66 -9.63 3.58
C LYS A 129 -13.06 -8.70 4.70
N GLU A 130 -14.19 -8.00 4.52
CA GLU A 130 -14.70 -7.11 5.55
C GLU A 130 -15.47 -7.89 6.62
N HIS A 131 -15.25 -7.51 7.87
CA HIS A 131 -15.98 -8.04 9.03
C HIS A 131 -16.95 -6.98 9.52
N TYR A 132 -18.23 -7.31 9.58
CA TYR A 132 -19.27 -6.35 9.91
C TYR A 132 -19.84 -6.59 11.30
N LYS A 133 -20.33 -5.51 11.95
CA LYS A 133 -20.93 -5.59 13.28
C LYS A 133 -22.18 -6.47 13.34
N ASN A 134 -23.03 -6.37 12.34
CA ASN A 134 -24.36 -7.01 12.31
C ASN A 134 -24.57 -7.92 11.11
N LYS A 135 -23.49 -8.33 10.46
CA LYS A 135 -23.52 -9.21 9.28
C LYS A 135 -22.38 -10.18 9.31
N GLU A 136 -22.51 -11.26 8.54
CA GLU A 136 -21.39 -12.16 8.31
C GLU A 136 -20.32 -11.45 7.48
N SER A 137 -19.07 -11.83 7.70
CA SER A 137 -17.96 -11.33 6.92
C SER A 137 -18.03 -11.82 5.47
N GLU A 138 -17.55 -11.01 4.54
CA GLU A 138 -17.53 -11.38 3.14
C GLU A 138 -16.28 -10.88 2.43
N TRP A 139 -15.83 -11.63 1.43
CA TRP A 139 -14.76 -11.18 0.56
C TRP A 139 -15.34 -10.18 -0.43
N LEU A 140 -14.67 -9.04 -0.56
CA LEU A 140 -15.08 -8.02 -1.51
C LEU A 140 -14.56 -8.36 -2.91
N LYS A 141 -15.35 -8.03 -3.92
CA LYS A 141 -14.87 -7.98 -5.29
C LYS A 141 -13.79 -6.91 -5.35
N GLY A 142 -12.69 -7.26 -5.92
CA GLY A 142 -11.61 -6.31 -5.93
C GLY A 142 -10.51 -6.64 -6.89
N ASN A 143 -9.50 -5.82 -6.79
CA ASN A 143 -8.25 -5.97 -7.49
C ASN A 143 -7.60 -7.31 -7.21
N PRO A 144 -6.77 -7.77 -8.11
CA PRO A 144 -6.42 -7.14 -9.38
C PRO A 144 -7.35 -7.53 -10.50
N ILE A 145 -8.23 -8.49 -10.23
CA ILE A 145 -9.04 -9.11 -11.27
C ILE A 145 -10.17 -8.19 -11.69
N GLN A 146 -10.71 -7.44 -10.74
CA GLN A 146 -11.80 -6.51 -10.96
C GLN A 146 -11.49 -5.19 -10.30
N PRO A 147 -11.31 -4.12 -11.07
CA PRO A 147 -11.19 -2.77 -10.50
C PRO A 147 -12.45 -2.41 -9.74
N ASN A 148 -12.26 -1.83 -8.57
CA ASN A 148 -13.39 -1.35 -7.76
C ASN A 148 -13.82 0.03 -8.16
#